data_e906db646e3229ec62354e673690cfa6
#
_entry.id   e906db646e3229ec62354e673690cfa6
#
_cell.length_a   1.000
_cell.length_b   1.000
_cell.length_c   1.000
_cell.angle_alpha   90.00
_cell.angle_beta   90.00
_cell.angle_gamma   90.00
#
_symmetry.space_group_name_H-M   'P 1'
#
loop_
_entity.id
_entity.type
_entity.pdbx_description
1 polymer ?
#
loop_
_entity_poly.entity_id
_entity_poly.type
_entity_poly.pdbx_seq_one_letter_code
_entity_poly.pdbx_strand_id
1 'polypeptide(L)'
;MTDKKYWERVSNCRKSQDELIELGLQYITNKIKYGATTWYDWNVENWGTKWNSYDNEIEKNCVKFSTAWSDPTPIIRKLSEKYPDVKVEHWWADEDMGNNTGHRILIAGKEIQNVSAEYANESQDAYECYVFCWGESKCLHKDESGNWVRNECGECDGCD
;
A
#
# COMPACT_ATOMS: atom_id res chain seq x y z
N MET A 1 16.74 -8.87 17.63
CA MET A 1 16.19 -8.90 19.02
C MET A 1 16.55 -10.24 19.59
N THR A 2 17.25 -10.30 20.74
CA THR A 2 17.68 -11.58 21.32
C THR A 2 16.46 -12.30 21.90
N ASP A 3 16.41 -13.65 21.78
CA ASP A 3 15.32 -14.49 22.29
C ASP A 3 14.92 -14.17 23.74
N LYS A 4 15.89 -13.79 24.57
CA LYS A 4 15.66 -13.40 25.96
C LYS A 4 14.72 -12.19 26.10
N LYS A 5 14.88 -11.14 25.28
CA LYS A 5 13.98 -9.96 25.28
C LYS A 5 12.58 -10.28 24.76
N TYR A 6 12.47 -11.22 23.85
CA TYR A 6 11.17 -11.71 23.37
C TYR A 6 10.41 -12.42 24.49
N TRP A 7 11.05 -13.37 25.17
CA TRP A 7 10.43 -14.15 26.25
C TRP A 7 10.14 -13.30 27.50
N GLU A 8 10.95 -12.30 27.81
CA GLU A 8 10.64 -11.32 28.86
C GLU A 8 9.39 -10.48 28.55
N ARG A 9 9.17 -10.14 27.26
CA ARG A 9 7.93 -9.48 26.83
C ARG A 9 6.72 -10.41 26.90
N VAL A 10 6.87 -11.67 26.53
CA VAL A 10 5.81 -12.67 26.59
C VAL A 10 5.45 -12.99 28.05
N SER A 11 6.43 -13.12 28.95
CA SER A 11 6.20 -13.35 30.37
C SER A 11 5.56 -12.16 31.11
N ASN A 12 5.70 -10.93 30.57
CA ASN A 12 5.00 -9.75 31.08
C ASN A 12 3.55 -9.62 30.54
N CYS A 13 3.07 -10.57 29.77
CA CYS A 13 1.67 -10.64 29.39
C CYS A 13 0.84 -10.94 30.66
N ARG A 14 0.15 -9.89 31.20
CA ARG A 14 -0.63 -9.97 32.43
C ARG A 14 -1.96 -10.71 32.30
N LYS A 15 -2.18 -11.42 31.20
CA LYS A 15 -3.41 -12.20 30.97
C LYS A 15 -3.36 -13.49 31.77
N SER A 16 -4.43 -13.80 32.45
CA SER A 16 -4.64 -15.10 33.11
C SER A 16 -4.73 -16.22 32.07
N GLN A 17 -4.59 -17.46 32.51
CA GLN A 17 -4.76 -18.63 31.65
C GLN A 17 -6.15 -18.67 30.99
N ASP A 18 -7.21 -18.30 31.75
CA ASP A 18 -8.58 -18.29 31.25
C ASP A 18 -8.76 -17.23 30.15
N GLU A 19 -8.20 -16.02 30.32
CA GLU A 19 -8.22 -14.98 29.31
C GLU A 19 -7.46 -15.39 28.02
N LEU A 20 -6.38 -16.16 28.14
CA LEU A 20 -5.64 -16.69 26.99
C LEU A 20 -6.44 -17.76 26.25
N ILE A 21 -7.18 -18.63 26.98
CA ILE A 21 -8.08 -19.64 26.40
C ILE A 21 -9.21 -18.94 25.65
N GLU A 22 -9.84 -17.93 26.26
CA GLU A 22 -10.92 -17.15 25.64
C GLU A 22 -10.44 -16.45 24.35
N LEU A 23 -9.27 -15.82 24.40
CA LEU A 23 -8.66 -15.22 23.22
C LEU A 23 -8.37 -16.24 22.10
N GLY A 24 -7.88 -17.41 22.46
CA GLY A 24 -7.65 -18.53 21.51
C GLY A 24 -8.94 -19.00 20.85
N LEU A 25 -10.01 -19.16 21.62
CA LEU A 25 -11.35 -19.50 21.13
C LEU A 25 -11.90 -18.40 20.20
N GLN A 26 -11.67 -17.13 20.54
CA GLN A 26 -12.03 -16.01 19.69
C GLN A 26 -11.31 -16.06 18.33
N TYR A 27 -10.01 -16.34 18.32
CA TYR A 27 -9.23 -16.47 17.09
C TYR A 27 -9.74 -17.61 16.19
N ILE A 28 -10.03 -18.77 16.79
CA ILE A 28 -10.60 -19.92 16.07
C ILE A 28 -11.98 -19.57 15.49
N THR A 29 -12.84 -18.93 16.29
CA THR A 29 -14.16 -18.48 15.86
C THR A 29 -14.07 -17.49 14.70
N ASN A 30 -13.17 -16.51 14.80
CA ASN A 30 -12.93 -15.56 13.73
C ASN A 30 -12.45 -16.25 12.43
N LYS A 31 -11.51 -17.21 12.56
CA LYS A 31 -11.01 -17.97 11.40
C LYS A 31 -12.12 -18.75 10.70
N ILE A 32 -13.01 -19.38 11.47
CA ILE A 32 -14.15 -20.13 10.92
C ILE A 32 -15.17 -19.20 10.25
N LYS A 33 -15.47 -18.06 10.89
CA LYS A 33 -16.53 -17.14 10.43
C LYS A 33 -16.10 -16.22 9.31
N TYR A 34 -14.86 -15.71 9.37
CA TYR A 34 -14.38 -14.65 8.50
C TYR A 34 -13.19 -15.06 7.60
N GLY A 35 -12.64 -16.25 7.79
CA GLY A 35 -11.44 -16.72 7.08
C GLY A 35 -10.12 -16.24 7.69
N ALA A 36 -10.15 -15.28 8.61
CA ALA A 36 -8.95 -14.69 9.22
C ALA A 36 -9.06 -14.68 10.76
N THR A 37 -7.93 -14.71 11.45
CA THR A 37 -7.89 -14.74 12.93
C THR A 37 -8.09 -13.35 13.54
N THR A 38 -7.60 -12.32 12.86
CA THR A 38 -7.67 -10.92 13.28
C THR A 38 -8.21 -10.03 12.17
N TRP A 39 -8.63 -8.82 12.53
CA TRP A 39 -9.01 -7.78 11.56
C TRP A 39 -7.83 -7.41 10.64
N TYR A 40 -6.60 -7.44 11.16
CA TYR A 40 -5.39 -7.12 10.42
C TYR A 40 -5.17 -8.14 9.29
N ASP A 41 -5.18 -9.44 9.63
CA ASP A 41 -5.00 -10.50 8.63
C ASP A 41 -6.11 -10.44 7.57
N TRP A 42 -7.35 -10.16 8.02
CA TRP A 42 -8.49 -10.03 7.11
C TRP A 42 -8.34 -8.85 6.15
N ASN A 43 -7.92 -7.68 6.64
CA ASN A 43 -7.72 -6.49 5.81
C ASN A 43 -6.61 -6.72 4.78
N VAL A 44 -5.47 -7.25 5.20
CA VAL A 44 -4.33 -7.54 4.30
C VAL A 44 -4.75 -8.54 3.21
N GLU A 45 -5.49 -9.59 3.58
CA GLU A 45 -5.93 -10.62 2.62
C GLU A 45 -7.01 -10.10 1.65
N ASN A 46 -7.96 -9.28 2.14
CA ASN A 46 -9.13 -8.86 1.34
C ASN A 46 -8.98 -7.48 0.71
N TRP A 47 -8.22 -6.59 1.31
CA TRP A 47 -8.01 -5.21 0.80
C TRP A 47 -6.61 -4.99 0.22
N GLY A 48 -5.64 -5.82 0.60
CA GLY A 48 -4.23 -5.64 0.26
C GLY A 48 -3.52 -4.63 1.15
N THR A 49 -4.22 -3.98 2.08
CA THR A 49 -3.70 -2.92 2.95
C THR A 49 -4.07 -3.16 4.40
N LYS A 50 -3.33 -2.55 5.32
CA LYS A 50 -3.53 -2.71 6.77
C LYS A 50 -4.88 -2.17 7.25
N TRP A 51 -5.28 -0.99 6.77
CA TRP A 51 -6.55 -0.32 7.13
C TRP A 51 -7.17 0.38 5.91
N ASN A 52 -8.33 1.00 6.11
CA ASN A 52 -9.06 1.67 5.06
C ASN A 52 -8.28 2.87 4.49
N SER A 53 -8.67 3.31 3.29
CA SER A 53 -8.13 4.53 2.68
C SER A 53 -8.40 5.77 3.54
N TYR A 54 -7.52 6.74 3.44
CA TYR A 54 -7.63 8.06 4.08
C TYR A 54 -7.18 9.14 3.09
N ASP A 55 -7.35 10.42 3.45
CA ASP A 55 -7.05 11.57 2.59
C ASP A 55 -7.66 11.43 1.19
N ASN A 56 -8.97 11.09 1.18
CA ASN A 56 -9.67 10.81 -0.06
C ASN A 56 -10.07 12.10 -0.78
N GLU A 57 -9.66 12.23 -2.03
CA GLU A 57 -10.06 13.30 -2.95
C GLU A 57 -10.81 12.69 -4.12
N ILE A 58 -11.99 13.23 -4.44
CA ILE A 58 -12.84 12.72 -5.51
C ILE A 58 -13.02 13.81 -6.56
N GLU A 59 -12.56 13.53 -7.76
CA GLU A 59 -12.77 14.33 -8.96
C GLU A 59 -13.70 13.58 -9.94
N LYS A 60 -14.12 14.25 -11.02
CA LYS A 60 -15.11 13.70 -11.94
C LYS A 60 -14.78 12.29 -12.47
N ASN A 61 -13.52 12.01 -12.76
CA ASN A 61 -13.05 10.73 -13.34
C ASN A 61 -11.85 10.15 -12.59
N CYS A 62 -11.52 10.67 -11.43
CA CYS A 62 -10.35 10.29 -10.66
C CYS A 62 -10.69 10.23 -9.18
N VAL A 63 -10.17 9.23 -8.51
CA VAL A 63 -10.18 9.15 -7.05
C VAL A 63 -8.73 9.00 -6.59
N LYS A 64 -8.28 9.96 -5.77
CA LYS A 64 -6.98 9.92 -5.13
C LYS A 64 -7.16 9.61 -3.65
N PHE A 65 -6.34 8.76 -3.10
CA PHE A 65 -6.41 8.37 -1.70
C PHE A 65 -5.09 7.78 -1.24
N SER A 66 -4.86 7.79 0.06
CA SER A 66 -3.73 7.15 0.70
C SER A 66 -4.11 5.81 1.31
N THR A 67 -3.18 4.86 1.33
CA THR A 67 -3.30 3.55 1.96
C THR A 67 -2.06 3.23 2.79
N ALA A 68 -2.17 2.25 3.70
CA ALA A 68 -1.04 1.89 4.54
C ALA A 68 -0.16 0.83 3.87
N TRP A 69 1.08 1.20 3.54
CA TRP A 69 2.22 0.37 3.15
C TRP A 69 2.14 -0.38 1.83
N SER A 70 0.98 -0.48 1.22
CA SER A 70 0.81 -1.22 -0.03
C SER A 70 -0.39 -0.72 -0.82
N ASP A 71 -0.37 -0.98 -2.12
CA ASP A 71 -1.50 -0.68 -2.99
C ASP A 71 -2.68 -1.62 -2.72
N PRO A 72 -3.94 -1.13 -2.85
CA PRO A 72 -5.14 -1.91 -2.57
C PRO A 72 -5.59 -2.76 -3.77
N THR A 73 -4.69 -3.53 -4.39
CA THR A 73 -4.97 -4.36 -5.58
C THR A 73 -6.29 -5.14 -5.51
N PRO A 74 -6.65 -5.84 -4.41
CA PRO A 74 -7.91 -6.58 -4.34
C PRO A 74 -9.14 -5.68 -4.47
N ILE A 75 -9.10 -4.47 -3.92
CA ILE A 75 -10.20 -3.50 -3.99
C ILE A 75 -10.33 -2.95 -5.40
N ILE A 76 -9.22 -2.55 -6.03
CA ILE A 76 -9.21 -2.02 -7.40
C ILE A 76 -9.74 -3.07 -8.38
N ARG A 77 -9.35 -4.34 -8.21
CA ARG A 77 -9.87 -5.44 -9.01
C ARG A 77 -11.38 -5.62 -8.86
N LYS A 78 -11.88 -5.63 -7.61
CA LYS A 78 -13.33 -5.71 -7.35
C LYS A 78 -14.09 -4.50 -7.88
N LEU A 79 -13.51 -3.31 -7.83
CA LEU A 79 -14.09 -2.12 -8.45
C LEU A 79 -14.23 -2.31 -9.96
N SER A 80 -13.19 -2.79 -10.64
CA SER A 80 -13.22 -3.09 -12.07
C SER A 80 -14.21 -4.20 -12.42
N GLU A 81 -14.36 -5.24 -11.59
CA GLU A 81 -15.39 -6.27 -11.76
C GLU A 81 -16.81 -5.71 -11.67
N LYS A 82 -17.02 -4.77 -10.74
CA LYS A 82 -18.34 -4.14 -10.53
C LYS A 82 -18.76 -3.24 -11.70
N TYR A 83 -17.80 -2.67 -12.41
CA TYR A 83 -18.00 -1.79 -13.56
C TYR A 83 -17.26 -2.33 -14.78
N PRO A 84 -17.75 -3.45 -15.39
CA PRO A 84 -17.00 -4.21 -16.40
C PRO A 84 -16.76 -3.45 -17.71
N ASP A 85 -17.59 -2.46 -18.01
CA ASP A 85 -17.48 -1.64 -19.22
C ASP A 85 -16.54 -0.42 -19.04
N VAL A 86 -16.01 -0.25 -17.83
CA VAL A 86 -15.13 0.88 -17.50
C VAL A 86 -13.68 0.42 -17.47
N LYS A 87 -12.83 1.15 -18.20
CA LYS A 87 -11.39 1.02 -18.05
C LYS A 87 -10.97 1.68 -16.72
N VAL A 88 -10.45 0.88 -15.80
CA VAL A 88 -9.89 1.34 -14.54
C VAL A 88 -8.37 1.42 -14.68
N GLU A 89 -7.84 2.61 -14.51
CA GLU A 89 -6.40 2.89 -14.54
C GLU A 89 -5.95 3.20 -13.11
N HIS A 90 -5.01 2.43 -12.60
CA HIS A 90 -4.57 2.49 -11.22
C HIS A 90 -3.07 2.79 -11.15
N TRP A 91 -2.74 3.89 -10.49
CA TRP A 91 -1.38 4.35 -10.20
C TRP A 91 -1.15 4.31 -8.70
N TRP A 92 0.04 3.93 -8.27
CA TRP A 92 0.42 3.99 -6.85
C TRP A 92 1.90 4.33 -6.72
N ALA A 93 2.24 4.99 -5.61
CA ALA A 93 3.61 5.30 -5.21
C ALA A 93 3.68 5.40 -3.69
N ASP A 94 4.78 4.92 -3.12
CA ASP A 94 5.12 5.14 -1.72
C ASP A 94 5.53 6.60 -1.47
N GLU A 95 5.46 7.05 -0.22
CA GLU A 95 6.01 8.33 0.21
C GLU A 95 7.54 8.36 0.06
N ASP A 96 8.20 7.19 0.13
CA ASP A 96 9.62 7.06 -0.19
C ASP A 96 9.81 7.12 -1.70
N MET A 97 10.33 8.27 -2.14
CA MET A 97 10.41 8.70 -3.53
C MET A 97 11.06 7.67 -4.44
N GLY A 98 10.32 7.24 -5.45
CA GLY A 98 10.78 6.24 -6.43
C GLY A 98 10.76 4.79 -5.94
N ASN A 99 10.18 4.54 -4.76
CA ASN A 99 10.01 3.18 -4.23
C ASN A 99 8.54 2.74 -4.26
N ASN A 100 8.29 1.42 -4.28
CA ASN A 100 6.96 0.82 -4.24
C ASN A 100 5.97 1.54 -5.16
N THR A 101 6.34 1.70 -6.43
CA THR A 101 5.57 2.40 -7.45
C THR A 101 5.05 1.45 -8.50
N GLY A 102 3.95 1.81 -9.15
CA GLY A 102 3.46 1.05 -10.28
C GLY A 102 2.21 1.62 -10.93
N HIS A 103 1.89 1.04 -12.09
CA HIS A 103 0.74 1.42 -12.88
C HIS A 103 0.14 0.20 -13.58
N ARG A 104 -1.17 0.05 -13.54
CA ARG A 104 -1.90 -1.03 -14.21
C ARG A 104 -3.22 -0.55 -14.80
N ILE A 105 -3.71 -1.28 -15.79
CA ILE A 105 -5.01 -1.05 -16.41
C ILE A 105 -5.86 -2.31 -16.28
N LEU A 106 -7.08 -2.17 -15.78
CA LEU A 106 -8.03 -3.27 -15.59
C LEU A 106 -9.32 -3.01 -16.36
N ILE A 107 -9.89 -4.08 -16.90
CA ILE A 107 -11.27 -4.13 -17.45
C ILE A 107 -11.92 -5.40 -16.93
N ALA A 108 -13.13 -5.30 -16.40
CA ALA A 108 -13.90 -6.43 -15.87
C ALA A 108 -13.10 -7.29 -14.87
N GLY A 109 -12.31 -6.65 -14.01
CA GLY A 109 -11.46 -7.28 -13.00
C GLY A 109 -10.19 -7.92 -13.54
N LYS A 110 -9.98 -7.92 -14.86
CA LYS A 110 -8.78 -8.47 -15.49
C LYS A 110 -7.79 -7.38 -15.80
N GLU A 111 -6.55 -7.61 -15.44
CA GLU A 111 -5.43 -6.78 -15.84
C GLU A 111 -5.15 -7.02 -17.32
N ILE A 112 -5.44 -6.02 -18.15
CA ILE A 112 -5.30 -6.08 -19.61
C ILE A 112 -3.97 -5.52 -20.09
N GLN A 113 -3.38 -4.66 -19.29
CA GLN A 113 -2.06 -4.10 -19.54
C GLN A 113 -1.37 -3.92 -18.19
N ASN A 114 -0.33 -4.68 -17.99
CA ASN A 114 0.64 -4.43 -16.95
C ASN A 114 1.69 -3.51 -17.57
N VAL A 115 1.52 -2.22 -17.37
CA VAL A 115 2.48 -1.23 -17.90
C VAL A 115 3.78 -1.33 -17.11
N SER A 116 3.69 -1.75 -15.87
CA SER A 116 4.73 -2.40 -15.10
C SER A 116 4.13 -2.97 -13.83
N ALA A 117 4.45 -4.20 -13.53
CA ALA A 117 4.01 -4.80 -12.28
C ALA A 117 4.62 -4.07 -11.07
N GLU A 118 5.87 -3.69 -11.20
CA GLU A 118 6.63 -2.92 -10.22
C GLU A 118 7.77 -2.28 -10.97
N TYR A 119 7.84 -0.97 -10.95
CA TYR A 119 9.01 -0.28 -11.46
C TYR A 119 10.22 -0.62 -10.60
N ALA A 120 11.36 -0.80 -11.25
CA ALA A 120 12.61 -0.89 -10.49
C ALA A 120 12.76 0.37 -9.63
N ASN A 121 13.12 0.20 -8.37
CA ASN A 121 13.31 1.33 -7.46
C ASN A 121 14.22 2.38 -8.08
N GLU A 122 13.86 3.64 -7.90
CA GLU A 122 14.61 4.80 -8.38
C GLU A 122 14.84 4.83 -9.90
N SER A 123 14.03 4.09 -10.67
CA SER A 123 14.03 4.19 -12.13
C SER A 123 13.30 5.45 -12.61
N GLN A 124 13.51 5.83 -13.88
CA GLN A 124 12.80 6.96 -14.48
C GLN A 124 11.28 6.80 -14.43
N ASP A 125 10.79 5.59 -14.70
CA ASP A 125 9.37 5.26 -14.64
C ASP A 125 8.84 5.34 -13.19
N ALA A 126 9.65 4.94 -12.20
CA ALA A 126 9.29 5.04 -10.79
C ALA A 126 9.16 6.51 -10.34
N TYR A 127 10.07 7.37 -10.78
CA TYR A 127 9.99 8.80 -10.50
C TYR A 127 8.81 9.48 -11.21
N GLU A 128 8.50 9.10 -12.44
CA GLU A 128 7.30 9.59 -13.13
C GLU A 128 6.01 9.19 -12.40
N CYS A 129 5.94 7.95 -11.96
CA CYS A 129 4.82 7.44 -11.18
C CYS A 129 4.68 8.17 -9.83
N TYR A 130 5.80 8.41 -9.15
CA TYR A 130 5.83 9.20 -7.92
C TYR A 130 5.27 10.61 -8.14
N VAL A 131 5.77 11.33 -9.14
CA VAL A 131 5.30 12.68 -9.46
C VAL A 131 3.81 12.69 -9.85
N PHE A 132 3.35 11.66 -10.56
CA PHE A 132 1.93 11.54 -10.87
C PHE A 132 1.05 11.39 -9.61
N CYS A 133 1.49 10.59 -8.62
CA CYS A 133 0.74 10.33 -7.41
C CYS A 133 0.85 11.44 -6.35
N TRP A 134 2.05 11.96 -6.14
CA TRP A 134 2.37 12.90 -5.06
C TRP A 134 2.53 14.36 -5.52
N GLY A 135 2.75 14.58 -6.81
CA GLY A 135 3.05 15.90 -7.37
C GLY A 135 4.56 16.17 -7.42
N GLU A 136 4.91 17.38 -7.84
CA GLU A 136 6.30 17.81 -7.93
C GLU A 136 6.96 17.91 -6.54
N SER A 137 8.21 17.48 -6.45
CA SER A 137 9.03 17.59 -5.25
C SER A 137 10.26 18.44 -5.53
N LYS A 138 10.69 19.22 -4.54
CA LYS A 138 11.96 19.99 -4.61
C LYS A 138 13.18 19.08 -4.67
N CYS A 139 13.04 17.83 -4.20
CA CYS A 139 14.12 16.84 -4.18
C CYS A 139 14.22 16.05 -5.48
N LEU A 140 13.34 16.30 -6.46
CA LEU A 140 13.32 15.61 -7.74
C LEU A 140 13.19 16.63 -8.87
N HIS A 141 14.12 16.61 -9.80
CA HIS A 141 14.11 17.52 -10.97
C HIS A 141 14.51 16.77 -12.22
N LYS A 142 14.24 17.37 -13.38
CA LYS A 142 14.74 16.86 -14.67
C LYS A 142 16.07 17.50 -15.01
N ASP A 143 17.04 16.67 -15.42
CA ASP A 143 18.32 17.13 -15.97
C ASP A 143 18.15 17.73 -17.38
N GLU A 144 19.24 18.19 -17.98
CA GLU A 144 19.26 18.76 -19.34
C GLU A 144 18.82 17.76 -20.42
N SER A 145 18.91 16.46 -20.15
CA SER A 145 18.50 15.36 -21.04
C SER A 145 17.03 14.97 -20.83
N GLY A 146 16.35 15.57 -19.83
CA GLY A 146 14.97 15.28 -19.46
C GLY A 146 14.79 14.08 -18.53
N ASN A 147 15.86 13.52 -17.98
CA ASN A 147 15.81 12.42 -17.02
C ASN A 147 15.58 12.95 -15.61
N TRP A 148 14.81 12.20 -14.83
CA TRP A 148 14.62 12.48 -13.42
C TRP A 148 15.90 12.23 -12.63
N VAL A 149 16.27 13.20 -11.79
CA VAL A 149 17.42 13.15 -10.89
C VAL A 149 16.96 13.54 -9.51
N ARG A 150 17.30 12.71 -8.52
CA ARG A 150 17.05 12.98 -7.09
C ARG A 150 18.25 13.75 -6.52
N ASN A 151 17.97 14.86 -5.85
CA ASN A 151 18.99 15.61 -5.11
C ASN A 151 19.46 14.80 -3.89
N GLU A 152 20.74 14.90 -3.54
CA GLU A 152 21.23 14.35 -2.28
C GLU A 152 20.58 15.06 -1.07
N CYS A 153 20.25 14.30 -0.01
CA CYS A 153 19.71 14.85 1.23
C CYS A 153 20.66 15.94 1.79
N GLY A 154 20.16 17.15 1.94
CA GLY A 154 20.92 18.33 2.37
C GLY A 154 21.11 19.39 1.29
N GLU A 155 20.81 19.09 0.03
CA GLU A 155 20.86 20.07 -1.06
C GLU A 155 19.50 20.72 -1.36
N CYS A 156 18.41 20.19 -0.79
CA CYS A 156 17.08 20.78 -0.91
C CYS A 156 16.57 21.28 0.44
N ASP A 157 16.15 22.56 0.49
CA ASP A 157 15.43 23.15 1.63
C ASP A 157 14.01 22.54 1.68
N GLY A 158 13.85 21.38 2.31
CA GLY A 158 12.52 20.80 2.48
C GLY A 158 12.39 19.28 2.49
N CYS A 159 13.43 18.55 2.80
CA CYS A 159 13.34 17.15 3.22
C CYS A 159 13.18 17.09 4.76
N ASP A 160 12.02 17.48 5.30
CA ASP A 160 11.62 17.23 6.67
C ASP A 160 10.56 16.12 6.72
#